data_899e93346df291752e6de00d3ce916e3
#
_entry.id   899e93346df291752e6de00d3ce916e3
#
_cell.length_a   1.000
_cell.length_b   1.000
_cell.length_c   1.000
_cell.angle_alpha   90.00
_cell.angle_beta   90.00
_cell.angle_gamma   90.00
#
_symmetry.space_group_name_H-M   'P 1'
#
loop_
_entity.id
_entity.type
_entity.pdbx_description
1 polymer ?
#
loop_
_entity_poly.entity_id
_entity_poly.type
_entity_poly.pdbx_seq_one_letter_code
_entity_poly.pdbx_strand_id
1 'polypeptide(L)' 'MEIRQSKSFGRSLKKFTKKEKAELDRQIRTLSEDPGIGEEKKGDLKGVYVHKFKIANKRLLLSYRLADGCLELIM' A
#
# COMPACT_ATOMS: atom_id res chain seq x y z
N MET A 1 -3.80 8.86 -11.40
CA MET A 1 -2.76 8.94 -10.34
C MET A 1 -1.65 7.96 -10.65
N GLU A 2 -0.43 8.43 -10.61
CA GLU A 2 0.74 7.58 -10.84
C GLU A 2 1.04 6.75 -9.60
N ILE A 3 1.39 5.48 -9.78
CA ILE A 3 1.74 4.58 -8.69
C ILE A 3 3.20 4.19 -8.79
N ARG A 4 3.94 4.41 -7.70
CA ARG A 4 5.35 4.03 -7.60
C ARG A 4 5.53 3.07 -6.44
N GLN A 5 6.56 2.23 -6.50
CA GLN A 5 6.87 1.33 -5.41
C GLN A 5 8.33 1.48 -5.00
N SER A 6 8.57 1.40 -3.69
CA SER A 6 9.92 1.44 -3.16
C SER A 6 10.60 0.09 -3.36
N LYS A 7 11.93 0.07 -3.17
CA LYS A 7 12.68 -1.19 -3.24
C LYS A 7 12.23 -2.16 -2.15
N SER A 8 11.91 -1.65 -0.96
CA SER A 8 11.41 -2.47 0.13
C SER A 8 10.10 -3.14 -0.24
N PHE A 9 9.20 -2.40 -0.89
CA PHE A 9 7.92 -2.95 -1.34
C PHE A 9 8.14 -4.06 -2.37
N GLY A 10 9.03 -3.82 -3.34
CA GLY A 10 9.36 -4.81 -4.35
C GLY A 10 9.91 -6.10 -3.76
N ARG A 11 10.74 -5.99 -2.71
CA ARG A 11 11.25 -7.17 -2.01
C ARG A 11 10.16 -7.93 -1.29
N SER A 12 9.23 -7.21 -0.67
CA SER A 12 8.10 -7.82 0.04
C SER A 12 7.20 -8.59 -0.92
N LEU A 13 7.03 -8.11 -2.15
CA LEU A 13 6.22 -8.78 -3.15
C LEU A 13 6.70 -10.18 -3.48
N LYS A 14 8.00 -10.43 -3.39
CA LYS A 14 8.57 -11.75 -3.71
C LYS A 14 8.11 -12.83 -2.74
N LYS A 15 7.66 -12.44 -1.56
CA LYS A 15 7.18 -13.39 -0.53
C LYS A 15 5.73 -13.79 -0.74
N PHE A 16 5.02 -13.15 -1.66
CA PHE A 16 3.60 -13.41 -1.87
C PHE A 16 3.38 -14.43 -2.97
N THR A 17 2.34 -15.26 -2.80
CA THR A 17 1.87 -16.16 -3.85
C THR A 17 1.16 -15.35 -4.93
N LYS A 18 0.86 -16.01 -6.06
CA LYS A 18 0.12 -15.35 -7.15
C LYS A 18 -1.25 -14.85 -6.68
N LYS A 19 -1.94 -15.65 -5.88
CA LYS A 19 -3.25 -15.25 -5.35
C LYS A 19 -3.14 -14.05 -4.44
N GLU A 20 -2.11 -14.02 -3.60
CA GLU A 20 -1.87 -12.91 -2.71
C GLU A 20 -1.53 -11.64 -3.48
N LYS A 21 -0.73 -11.76 -4.54
CA LYS A 21 -0.39 -10.62 -5.39
C LYS A 21 -1.62 -10.06 -6.10
N ALA A 22 -2.53 -10.92 -6.55
CA ALA A 22 -3.76 -10.47 -7.20
C ALA A 22 -4.63 -9.67 -6.24
N GLU A 23 -4.76 -10.12 -4.99
CA GLU A 23 -5.52 -9.39 -3.98
C GLU A 23 -4.84 -8.07 -3.62
N LEU A 24 -3.51 -8.09 -3.52
CA LEU A 24 -2.74 -6.88 -3.27
C LEU A 24 -2.95 -5.85 -4.38
N ASP A 25 -2.97 -6.29 -5.64
CA ASP A 25 -3.26 -5.42 -6.78
C ASP A 25 -4.63 -4.77 -6.66
N ARG A 26 -5.63 -5.53 -6.22
CA ARG A 26 -6.97 -4.98 -6.00
C ARG A 26 -6.95 -3.89 -4.94
N GLN A 27 -6.22 -4.12 -3.85
CA GLN A 27 -6.11 -3.13 -2.78
C GLN A 27 -5.39 -1.88 -3.28
N ILE A 28 -4.36 -2.04 -4.09
CA ILE A 28 -3.63 -0.92 -4.66
C ILE A 28 -4.54 -0.09 -5.57
N ARG A 29 -5.35 -0.74 -6.39
CA ARG A 29 -6.33 -0.04 -7.25
C ARG A 29 -7.34 0.73 -6.42
N THR A 30 -7.84 0.12 -5.35
CA THR A 30 -8.76 0.78 -4.44
C THR A 30 -8.13 2.04 -3.85
N LEU A 31 -6.87 1.95 -3.45
CA LEU A 31 -6.15 3.10 -2.92
C LEU A 31 -5.91 4.17 -3.97
N SER A 32 -5.68 3.80 -5.22
CA SER A 32 -5.48 4.79 -6.27
C SER A 32 -6.76 5.55 -6.60
N GLU A 33 -7.91 4.91 -6.42
CA GLU A 33 -9.21 5.54 -6.63
C GLU A 33 -9.62 6.40 -5.44
N ASP A 34 -9.29 5.96 -4.23
CA ASP A 34 -9.65 6.68 -3.00
C ASP A 34 -8.51 6.58 -1.99
N PRO A 35 -7.47 7.40 -2.14
CA PRO A 35 -6.32 7.33 -1.24
C PRO A 35 -6.63 7.75 0.20
N GLY A 36 -7.79 8.31 0.44
CA GLY A 36 -8.21 8.71 1.79
C GLY A 36 -8.69 7.57 2.67
N ILE A 37 -8.81 6.35 2.14
CA ILE A 37 -9.29 5.21 2.95
C ILE A 37 -8.26 4.72 3.96
N GLY A 38 -6.98 5.02 3.75
CA GLY A 38 -5.94 4.66 4.70
C GLY A 38 -5.92 5.61 5.89
N GLU A 39 -5.25 5.18 6.95
CA GLU A 39 -5.10 5.96 8.15
C GLU A 39 -3.77 6.70 8.14
N GLU A 40 -3.82 8.03 8.26
CA GLU A 40 -2.59 8.82 8.28
C GLU A 40 -1.85 8.65 9.59
N LYS A 41 -0.54 8.42 9.51
CA LYS A 41 0.31 8.36 10.69
C LYS A 41 0.64 9.76 11.16
N LYS A 42 0.63 9.98 12.48
CA LYS A 42 0.93 11.27 13.09
C LYS A 42 2.38 11.30 13.57
N GLY A 43 2.89 12.50 13.81
CA GLY A 43 4.24 12.70 14.30
C GLY A 43 5.26 12.73 13.17
N ASP A 44 6.41 12.06 13.39
CA ASP A 44 7.53 12.10 12.45
C ASP A 44 7.21 11.43 11.11
N LEU A 45 6.14 10.65 11.05
CA LEU A 45 5.72 9.95 9.84
C LEU A 45 4.56 10.68 9.13
N LYS A 46 4.51 11.99 9.28
CA LYS A 46 3.50 12.81 8.63
C LYS A 46 3.52 12.59 7.11
N GLY A 47 2.34 12.42 6.53
CA GLY A 47 2.20 12.14 5.11
C GLY A 47 2.27 10.67 4.75
N VAL A 48 2.54 9.81 5.72
CA VAL A 48 2.52 8.36 5.51
C VAL A 48 1.18 7.81 5.98
N TYR A 49 0.56 7.00 5.13
CA TYR A 49 -0.72 6.37 5.41
C TYR A 49 -0.54 4.86 5.53
N VAL A 50 -1.41 4.23 6.29
CA VAL A 50 -1.43 2.77 6.43
C VAL A 50 -2.82 2.26 6.09
N HIS A 51 -2.88 1.31 5.17
CA HIS A 51 -4.11 0.62 4.82
C HIS A 51 -4.05 -0.81 5.34
N LYS A 52 -5.00 -1.16 6.20
CA LYS A 52 -5.09 -2.50 6.78
C LYS A 52 -6.05 -3.34 5.94
N PHE A 53 -5.65 -4.55 5.61
CA PHE A 53 -6.50 -5.47 4.86
C PHE A 53 -6.14 -6.90 5.19
N LYS A 54 -6.96 -7.84 4.70
CA LYS A 54 -6.72 -9.26 4.91
C LYS A 54 -6.59 -9.98 3.58
N ILE A 55 -5.63 -10.90 3.51
CA ILE A 55 -5.53 -11.86 2.42
C ILE A 55 -5.63 -13.23 3.07
N ALA A 56 -6.69 -13.98 2.74
CA ALA A 56 -7.01 -15.24 3.41
C ALA A 56 -7.13 -14.99 4.91
N ASN A 57 -6.33 -15.63 5.75
CA ASN A 57 -6.37 -15.44 7.20
C ASN A 57 -5.26 -14.54 7.72
N LYS A 58 -4.53 -13.89 6.83
CA LYS A 58 -3.41 -13.02 7.21
C LYS A 58 -3.83 -11.56 7.20
N ARG A 59 -3.49 -10.85 8.27
CA ARG A 59 -3.65 -9.41 8.33
C ARG A 59 -2.40 -8.76 7.75
N LEU A 60 -2.61 -7.83 6.82
CA LEU A 60 -1.50 -7.14 6.16
C LEU A 60 -1.66 -5.64 6.32
N LEU A 61 -0.53 -4.96 6.35
CA LEU A 61 -0.47 -3.52 6.38
C LEU A 61 0.24 -3.03 5.14
N LEU A 62 -0.40 -2.10 4.44
CA LEU A 62 0.20 -1.48 3.26
C LEU A 62 0.48 -0.03 3.58
N SER A 63 1.75 0.32 3.68
CA SER A 63 2.15 1.71 3.94
C SER A 63 2.36 2.42 2.62
N TYR A 64 1.85 3.64 2.51
CA TYR A 64 1.97 4.41 1.29
C TYR A 64 2.05 5.90 1.61
N ARG A 65 2.52 6.66 0.63
CA ARG A 65 2.66 8.11 0.75
C ARG A 65 2.02 8.76 -0.47
N LEU A 66 1.37 9.89 -0.25
CA LEU A 66 0.78 10.68 -1.32
C LEU A 66 1.62 11.94 -1.49
N ALA A 67 2.12 12.17 -2.70
CA ALA A 67 2.89 13.36 -3.01
C ALA A 67 2.75 13.69 -4.49
N ASP A 68 2.40 14.93 -4.80
CA ASP A 68 2.37 15.47 -6.17
C ASP A 68 1.61 14.58 -7.17
N GLY A 69 0.43 14.09 -6.77
CA GLY A 69 -0.39 13.24 -7.63
C GLY A 69 0.15 11.83 -7.79
N CYS A 70 1.11 11.44 -6.96
CA CYS A 70 1.72 10.13 -7.01
C CYS A 70 1.42 9.35 -5.74
N LEU A 71 1.09 8.07 -5.89
CA LEU A 71 0.92 7.14 -4.77
C LEU A 71 2.18 6.29 -4.69
N GLU A 72 2.96 6.48 -3.64
CA GLU A 72 4.18 5.71 -3.43
C GLU A 72 3.95 4.60 -2.42
N LEU A 73 4.13 3.37 -2.85
CA LEU A 73 3.99 2.20 -2.00
C LEU A 73 5.32 1.97 -1.28
N ILE A 74 5.29 2.03 0.05
CA ILE A 74 6.51 1.98 0.86
C ILE A 74 6.79 0.55 1.34
N MET A 75 5.77 -0.12 1.84
CA MET A 75 5.97 -1.47 2.37
C MET A 75 4.66 -2.25 2.39
#